data_0a74c9bc7b5bb336978800a5d026ceba
#
_entry.id   0a74c9bc7b5bb336978800a5d026ceba
#
_cell.length_a   1.000
_cell.length_b   1.000
_cell.length_c   1.000
_cell.angle_alpha   90.00
_cell.angle_beta   90.00
_cell.angle_gamma   90.00
#
_symmetry.space_group_name_H-M   'P 1'
#
loop_
_entity.id
_entity.type
_entity.pdbx_description
1 polymer ?
#
loop_
_entity_poly.entity_id
_entity_poly.type
_entity_poly.pdbx_seq_one_letter_code
_entity_poly.pdbx_strand_id
1 'polypeptide(L)'
;MLLALLGLAIGVLANWAIYRLAWEARLIGPWVPADETAPPRKSSDRIPILGWLGLRREASIHGSGFWIRPMLIELAMAIGIPLYYWFVTQTGQLLPPADRVPVVIAGVQPWMTIVFVSHLIMISLMVAATFIDFDEQTIPDEITIPGTLIALVVACVTMTESFLPALDLNGVLVPIAFYLPAPAEAPKWTGPTGWWTGVGIWTMWCFALSNRRLILRRGPLKAFEYFFASLVRNKPYNPWKALLAMWLIGAVGVRIVFGIGGDAWIGLLTALIGLGVGGGVVWAIRIVGSLAMRREAMGFGDVTLMAMIGAFIGWQGAVMSFFLAPIAAIAIVLVYFIITRNSEIPFGPYLCAGTLLSIFGWDRLVNGWFLGNLAILGPFMLWLFVALTGIMGVMLYFWRVLKETMFGE
;
A
#
# COMPACT_ATOMS: atom_id res chain seq x y z
N MET A 1 2.96 16.72 -22.31
CA MET A 1 3.84 15.81 -23.05
C MET A 1 4.82 15.07 -22.11
N LEU A 2 5.68 15.73 -21.35
CA LEU A 2 6.66 15.06 -20.45
C LEU A 2 6.01 14.09 -19.44
N LEU A 3 4.90 14.48 -18.79
CA LEU A 3 4.19 13.60 -17.86
C LEU A 3 3.60 12.37 -18.52
N ALA A 4 3.17 12.47 -19.78
CA ALA A 4 2.68 11.31 -20.53
C ALA A 4 3.83 10.35 -20.89
N LEU A 5 5.00 10.88 -21.24
CA LEU A 5 6.20 10.06 -21.44
C LEU A 5 6.67 9.40 -20.15
N LEU A 6 6.62 10.12 -19.01
CA LEU A 6 6.89 9.57 -17.69
C LEU A 6 5.91 8.44 -17.38
N GLY A 7 4.61 8.67 -17.61
CA GLY A 7 3.57 7.66 -17.40
C GLY A 7 3.80 6.41 -18.25
N LEU A 8 4.18 6.61 -19.49
CA LEU A 8 4.52 5.50 -20.41
C LEU A 8 5.72 4.70 -19.89
N ALA A 9 6.79 5.36 -19.45
CA ALA A 9 7.95 4.70 -18.87
C ALA A 9 7.59 3.91 -17.60
N ILE A 10 6.75 4.48 -16.73
CA ILE A 10 6.26 3.80 -15.53
C ILE A 10 5.38 2.60 -15.91
N GLY A 11 4.54 2.72 -16.94
CA GLY A 11 3.73 1.61 -17.44
C GLY A 11 4.58 0.44 -17.92
N VAL A 12 5.67 0.73 -18.65
CA VAL A 12 6.67 -0.28 -19.06
C VAL A 12 7.33 -0.95 -17.86
N LEU A 13 7.75 -0.15 -16.86
CA LEU A 13 8.33 -0.68 -15.61
C LEU A 13 7.32 -1.52 -14.80
N ALA A 14 6.07 -1.09 -14.75
CA ALA A 14 5.00 -1.85 -14.10
C ALA A 14 4.79 -3.21 -14.80
N ASN A 15 4.73 -3.25 -16.13
CA ASN A 15 4.65 -4.49 -16.88
C ASN A 15 5.88 -5.40 -16.64
N TRP A 16 7.07 -4.82 -16.61
CA TRP A 16 8.28 -5.56 -16.25
C TRP A 16 8.17 -6.17 -14.86
N ALA A 17 7.73 -5.39 -13.86
CA ALA A 17 7.55 -5.85 -12.48
C ALA A 17 6.51 -6.97 -12.39
N ILE A 18 5.35 -6.82 -13.05
CA ILE A 18 4.27 -7.81 -13.08
C ILE A 18 4.77 -9.16 -13.59
N TYR A 19 5.57 -9.18 -14.65
CA TYR A 19 6.05 -10.43 -15.21
C TYR A 19 7.30 -10.99 -14.54
N ARG A 20 8.09 -10.18 -13.83
CA ARG A 20 9.38 -10.60 -13.27
C ARG A 20 9.35 -10.85 -11.77
N LEU A 21 8.52 -10.09 -11.03
CA LEU A 21 8.42 -10.20 -9.58
C LEU A 21 7.32 -11.17 -9.13
N ALA A 22 6.50 -11.67 -10.06
CA ALA A 22 5.57 -12.76 -9.81
C ALA A 22 6.33 -14.02 -9.37
N TRP A 23 5.70 -14.85 -8.55
CA TRP A 23 6.27 -16.12 -8.09
C TRP A 23 6.66 -17.02 -9.27
N GLU A 24 5.77 -17.11 -10.26
CA GLU A 24 6.04 -17.73 -11.55
C GLU A 24 6.48 -16.67 -12.55
N ALA A 25 7.77 -16.31 -12.53
CA ALA A 25 8.31 -15.32 -13.43
C ALA A 25 8.10 -15.71 -14.91
N ARG A 26 7.48 -14.83 -15.68
CA ARG A 26 7.21 -15.04 -17.10
C ARG A 26 8.11 -14.15 -17.94
N LEU A 27 8.80 -14.74 -18.90
CA LEU A 27 9.68 -14.01 -19.81
C LEU A 27 8.89 -13.48 -21.02
N ILE A 28 7.86 -12.66 -20.77
CA ILE A 28 7.01 -12.09 -21.82
C ILE A 28 7.24 -10.59 -21.88
N GLY A 29 7.46 -10.06 -23.07
CA GLY A 29 7.53 -8.61 -23.26
C GLY A 29 8.35 -8.18 -24.47
N PRO A 30 8.16 -6.92 -24.91
CA PRO A 30 8.88 -6.34 -26.05
C PRO A 30 10.41 -6.31 -25.91
N TRP A 31 10.89 -6.29 -24.67
CA TRP A 31 12.32 -6.14 -24.31
C TRP A 31 12.97 -7.48 -23.92
N VAL A 32 12.18 -8.55 -23.87
CA VAL A 32 12.67 -9.91 -23.56
C VAL A 32 13.08 -10.58 -24.88
N PRO A 33 14.12 -11.43 -24.93
CA PRO A 33 14.44 -12.23 -26.12
C PRO A 33 13.22 -12.99 -26.62
N ALA A 34 13.04 -13.05 -27.93
CA ALA A 34 11.97 -13.84 -28.52
C ALA A 34 12.20 -15.34 -28.26
N ASP A 35 11.12 -16.10 -28.12
CA ASP A 35 11.19 -17.56 -28.13
C ASP A 35 11.75 -18.05 -29.48
N GLU A 36 12.45 -19.18 -29.49
CA GLU A 36 13.06 -19.75 -30.71
C GLU A 36 12.03 -20.07 -31.80
N THR A 37 10.80 -20.34 -31.40
CA THR A 37 9.67 -20.64 -32.28
C THR A 37 8.87 -19.41 -32.68
N ALA A 38 9.21 -18.23 -32.13
CA ALA A 38 8.48 -17.01 -32.39
C ALA A 38 8.76 -16.41 -33.74
N PRO A 39 7.78 -15.75 -34.39
CA PRO A 39 8.01 -14.96 -35.58
C PRO A 39 9.06 -13.86 -35.37
N PRO A 40 9.88 -13.51 -36.38
CA PRO A 40 10.91 -12.50 -36.21
C PRO A 40 10.33 -11.15 -35.74
N ARG A 41 10.93 -10.58 -34.71
CA ARG A 41 10.52 -9.29 -34.14
C ARG A 41 11.07 -8.13 -34.95
N LYS A 42 10.23 -7.07 -35.08
CA LYS A 42 10.58 -5.82 -35.74
C LYS A 42 11.10 -4.80 -34.72
N SER A 43 11.87 -3.82 -35.17
CA SER A 43 12.32 -2.71 -34.31
C SER A 43 11.15 -1.92 -33.66
N SER A 44 10.00 -1.83 -34.37
CA SER A 44 8.76 -1.24 -33.87
C SER A 44 8.16 -1.96 -32.67
N ASP A 45 8.47 -3.24 -32.49
CA ASP A 45 7.94 -4.03 -31.34
C ASP A 45 8.54 -3.58 -30.01
N ARG A 46 9.59 -2.75 -30.03
CA ARG A 46 10.18 -2.15 -28.82
C ARG A 46 9.55 -0.82 -28.42
N ILE A 47 8.65 -0.27 -29.25
CA ILE A 47 7.95 0.98 -28.92
C ILE A 47 6.84 0.65 -27.93
N PRO A 48 6.78 1.31 -26.76
CA PRO A 48 5.71 1.11 -25.80
C PRO A 48 4.32 1.24 -26.45
N ILE A 49 3.33 0.50 -25.94
CA ILE A 49 1.97 0.34 -26.47
C ILE A 49 1.97 -0.36 -27.84
N LEU A 50 2.66 0.20 -28.85
CA LEU A 50 2.68 -0.36 -30.22
C LEU A 50 3.38 -1.71 -30.27
N GLY A 51 4.40 -1.91 -29.45
CA GLY A 51 5.12 -3.17 -29.36
C GLY A 51 4.21 -4.33 -28.95
N TRP A 52 3.31 -4.12 -28.02
CA TRP A 52 2.34 -5.14 -27.61
C TRP A 52 1.39 -5.50 -28.75
N LEU A 53 0.93 -4.51 -29.54
CA LEU A 53 0.15 -4.77 -30.75
C LEU A 53 0.97 -5.58 -31.78
N GLY A 54 2.26 -5.32 -31.92
CA GLY A 54 3.16 -6.09 -32.76
C GLY A 54 3.32 -7.53 -32.30
N LEU A 55 3.44 -7.75 -30.97
CA LEU A 55 3.60 -9.06 -30.36
C LEU A 55 2.35 -9.95 -30.46
N ARG A 56 1.18 -9.43 -30.86
CA ARG A 56 -0.04 -10.25 -31.07
C ARG A 56 0.18 -11.48 -31.95
N ARG A 57 1.19 -11.45 -32.83
CA ARG A 57 1.58 -12.58 -33.71
C ARG A 57 2.21 -13.74 -32.92
N GLU A 58 2.62 -13.54 -31.65
CA GLU A 58 3.13 -14.55 -30.75
C GLU A 58 1.99 -15.20 -29.93
N ALA A 59 0.72 -14.98 -30.31
CA ALA A 59 -0.44 -15.51 -29.57
C ALA A 59 -0.51 -17.04 -29.55
N SER A 60 0.11 -17.73 -30.50
CA SER A 60 0.24 -19.19 -30.49
C SER A 60 1.14 -19.72 -29.38
N ILE A 61 2.06 -18.88 -28.86
CA ILE A 61 3.01 -19.23 -27.80
C ILE A 61 2.49 -18.78 -26.43
N HIS A 62 1.98 -17.53 -26.35
CA HIS A 62 1.62 -16.90 -25.09
C HIS A 62 0.10 -16.90 -24.78
N GLY A 63 -0.70 -17.43 -25.71
CA GLY A 63 -2.16 -17.43 -25.60
C GLY A 63 -2.83 -16.23 -26.27
N SER A 64 -4.13 -16.39 -26.59
CA SER A 64 -4.90 -15.33 -27.23
C SER A 64 -5.11 -14.15 -26.27
N GLY A 65 -4.84 -12.92 -26.75
CA GLY A 65 -5.12 -11.70 -25.94
C GLY A 65 -4.06 -11.34 -24.90
N PHE A 66 -2.95 -12.09 -24.75
CA PHE A 66 -1.89 -11.83 -23.76
C PHE A 66 -1.32 -10.41 -23.86
N TRP A 67 -1.32 -9.80 -25.03
CA TRP A 67 -0.80 -8.48 -25.32
C TRP A 67 -1.74 -7.33 -24.90
N ILE A 68 -3.02 -7.60 -24.68
CA ILE A 68 -4.05 -6.56 -24.42
C ILE A 68 -3.81 -5.91 -23.07
N ARG A 69 -3.70 -6.70 -22.01
CA ARG A 69 -3.54 -6.18 -20.62
C ARG A 69 -2.31 -5.28 -20.48
N PRO A 70 -1.09 -5.71 -20.89
CA PRO A 70 0.07 -4.85 -20.72
C PRO A 70 0.01 -3.59 -21.59
N MET A 71 -0.56 -3.66 -22.78
CA MET A 71 -0.83 -2.48 -23.62
C MET A 71 -1.76 -1.49 -22.91
N LEU A 72 -2.83 -1.99 -22.28
CA LEU A 72 -3.78 -1.15 -21.55
C LEU A 72 -3.15 -0.53 -20.29
N ILE A 73 -2.26 -1.24 -19.60
CA ILE A 73 -1.51 -0.70 -18.46
C ILE A 73 -0.64 0.47 -18.89
N GLU A 74 0.13 0.32 -19.98
CA GLU A 74 0.98 1.40 -20.50
C GLU A 74 0.15 2.62 -20.94
N LEU A 75 -0.96 2.38 -21.62
CA LEU A 75 -1.87 3.45 -22.06
C LEU A 75 -2.53 4.13 -20.86
N ALA A 76 -3.01 3.37 -19.87
CA ALA A 76 -3.63 3.91 -18.67
C ALA A 76 -2.65 4.76 -17.85
N MET A 77 -1.38 4.34 -17.74
CA MET A 77 -0.36 5.12 -17.05
C MET A 77 0.04 6.38 -17.85
N ALA A 78 0.13 6.28 -19.19
CA ALA A 78 0.44 7.44 -20.05
C ALA A 78 -0.62 8.53 -19.98
N ILE A 79 -1.90 8.17 -19.81
CA ILE A 79 -3.02 9.11 -19.69
C ILE A 79 -3.28 9.47 -18.22
N GLY A 80 -3.27 8.49 -17.33
CA GLY A 80 -3.65 8.63 -15.93
C GLY A 80 -2.70 9.53 -15.15
N ILE A 81 -1.39 9.44 -15.39
CA ILE A 81 -0.40 10.26 -14.67
C ILE A 81 -0.55 11.76 -14.95
N PRO A 82 -0.68 12.23 -16.21
CA PRO A 82 -0.98 13.62 -16.48
C PRO A 82 -2.32 14.10 -15.88
N LEU A 83 -3.36 13.27 -15.94
CA LEU A 83 -4.66 13.57 -15.35
C LEU A 83 -4.58 13.66 -13.83
N TYR A 84 -3.83 12.74 -13.20
CA TYR A 84 -3.62 12.75 -11.76
C TYR A 84 -2.79 13.96 -11.32
N TYR A 85 -1.74 14.34 -12.06
CA TYR A 85 -1.01 15.58 -11.83
C TYR A 85 -1.94 16.81 -11.88
N TRP A 86 -2.76 16.90 -12.92
CA TRP A 86 -3.72 17.98 -13.06
C TRP A 86 -4.73 18.01 -11.89
N PHE A 87 -5.24 16.84 -11.50
CA PHE A 87 -6.13 16.69 -10.35
C PHE A 87 -5.47 17.18 -9.05
N VAL A 88 -4.25 16.72 -8.74
CA VAL A 88 -3.56 17.06 -7.49
C VAL A 88 -3.14 18.51 -7.43
N THR A 89 -2.62 19.07 -8.55
CA THR A 89 -1.93 20.38 -8.51
C THR A 89 -2.75 21.55 -9.03
N GLN A 90 -3.82 21.31 -9.80
CA GLN A 90 -4.55 22.40 -10.49
C GLN A 90 -6.02 22.53 -10.11
N THR A 91 -6.69 21.42 -9.72
CA THR A 91 -8.15 21.49 -9.48
C THR A 91 -8.50 22.01 -8.10
N GLY A 92 -7.59 21.95 -7.14
CA GLY A 92 -7.86 22.28 -5.74
C GLY A 92 -8.83 21.31 -5.03
N GLN A 93 -9.22 20.19 -5.65
CA GLN A 93 -10.19 19.25 -5.06
C GLN A 93 -9.68 18.48 -3.83
N LEU A 94 -8.37 18.47 -3.63
CA LEU A 94 -7.76 17.94 -2.40
C LEU A 94 -7.76 18.95 -1.25
N LEU A 95 -8.01 20.22 -1.55
CA LEU A 95 -8.02 21.31 -0.58
C LEU A 95 -9.41 21.48 -0.01
N PRO A 96 -9.52 21.97 1.23
CA PRO A 96 -10.79 22.38 1.80
C PRO A 96 -11.46 23.45 0.93
N PRO A 97 -12.81 23.51 0.91
CA PRO A 97 -13.55 24.51 0.14
C PRO A 97 -13.12 25.94 0.50
N ALA A 98 -13.11 26.83 -0.50
CA ALA A 98 -12.61 28.21 -0.35
C ALA A 98 -13.40 29.07 0.67
N ASP A 99 -14.61 28.67 1.00
CA ASP A 99 -15.42 29.30 2.06
C ASP A 99 -14.92 28.96 3.47
N ARG A 100 -14.20 27.85 3.64
CA ARG A 100 -13.56 27.47 4.90
C ARG A 100 -12.15 28.03 5.01
N VAL A 101 -11.35 27.91 3.93
CA VAL A 101 -9.97 28.40 3.89
C VAL A 101 -9.73 29.05 2.53
N PRO A 102 -9.50 30.36 2.47
CA PRO A 102 -9.18 31.06 1.22
C PRO A 102 -7.75 30.72 0.78
N VAL A 103 -7.56 29.56 0.14
CA VAL A 103 -6.27 29.12 -0.35
C VAL A 103 -6.08 29.54 -1.79
N VAL A 104 -4.99 30.23 -2.06
CA VAL A 104 -4.54 30.49 -3.43
C VAL A 104 -3.80 29.27 -3.94
N ILE A 105 -4.36 28.56 -4.95
CA ILE A 105 -3.80 27.33 -5.50
C ILE A 105 -2.32 27.49 -5.85
N ALA A 106 -1.91 28.60 -6.44
CA ALA A 106 -0.53 28.89 -6.79
C ALA A 106 0.44 28.85 -5.58
N GLY A 107 -0.04 29.24 -4.39
CA GLY A 107 0.77 29.24 -3.16
C GLY A 107 1.04 27.84 -2.61
N VAL A 108 0.14 26.88 -2.84
CA VAL A 108 0.27 25.50 -2.37
C VAL A 108 0.78 24.54 -3.45
N GLN A 109 0.95 24.99 -4.67
CA GLN A 109 1.36 24.17 -5.81
C GLN A 109 2.71 23.44 -5.61
N PRO A 110 3.75 24.03 -5.01
CA PRO A 110 4.99 23.33 -4.70
C PRO A 110 4.75 22.13 -3.79
N TRP A 111 3.99 22.32 -2.72
CA TRP A 111 3.60 21.23 -1.82
C TRP A 111 2.81 20.14 -2.55
N MET A 112 1.77 20.50 -3.31
CA MET A 112 0.97 19.53 -4.09
C MET A 112 1.81 18.78 -5.12
N THR A 113 2.88 19.37 -5.62
CA THR A 113 3.83 18.68 -6.52
C THR A 113 4.63 17.60 -5.76
N ILE A 114 5.04 17.86 -4.52
CA ILE A 114 5.69 16.86 -3.66
C ILE A 114 4.72 15.71 -3.35
N VAL A 115 3.47 16.03 -2.98
CA VAL A 115 2.40 15.04 -2.79
C VAL A 115 2.21 14.18 -4.06
N PHE A 116 2.14 14.81 -5.23
CA PHE A 116 2.03 14.09 -6.50
C PHE A 116 3.19 13.12 -6.71
N VAL A 117 4.44 13.54 -6.49
CA VAL A 117 5.62 12.67 -6.68
C VAL A 117 5.58 11.48 -5.70
N SER A 118 5.23 11.72 -4.45
CA SER A 118 5.06 10.66 -3.44
C SER A 118 3.98 9.65 -3.88
N HIS A 119 2.83 10.14 -4.28
CA HIS A 119 1.73 9.29 -4.74
C HIS A 119 2.03 8.58 -6.06
N LEU A 120 2.80 9.20 -6.96
CA LEU A 120 3.23 8.57 -8.21
C LEU A 120 4.01 7.28 -7.94
N ILE A 121 4.92 7.32 -6.97
CA ILE A 121 5.68 6.12 -6.55
C ILE A 121 4.72 5.09 -5.97
N MET A 122 3.87 5.48 -5.03
CA MET A 122 2.88 4.58 -4.41
C MET A 122 1.96 3.93 -5.44
N ILE A 123 1.35 4.72 -6.34
CA ILE A 123 0.43 4.22 -7.38
C ILE A 123 1.14 3.26 -8.32
N SER A 124 2.39 3.54 -8.69
CA SER A 124 3.19 2.65 -9.55
C SER A 124 3.39 1.27 -8.91
N LEU A 125 3.69 1.23 -7.62
CA LEU A 125 3.83 0.00 -6.85
C LEU A 125 2.48 -0.71 -6.66
N MET A 126 1.41 0.04 -6.41
CA MET A 126 0.05 -0.50 -6.30
C MET A 126 -0.42 -1.14 -7.60
N VAL A 127 -0.12 -0.54 -8.76
CA VAL A 127 -0.46 -1.13 -10.06
C VAL A 127 0.25 -2.46 -10.25
N ALA A 128 1.55 -2.54 -9.97
CA ALA A 128 2.28 -3.81 -10.06
C ALA A 128 1.72 -4.86 -9.08
N ALA A 129 1.51 -4.50 -7.82
CA ALA A 129 0.94 -5.38 -6.80
C ALA A 129 -0.45 -5.90 -7.20
N THR A 130 -1.33 -5.00 -7.69
CA THR A 130 -2.69 -5.34 -8.13
C THR A 130 -2.69 -6.42 -9.21
N PHE A 131 -1.89 -6.28 -10.26
CA PHE A 131 -1.91 -7.23 -11.36
C PHE A 131 -1.20 -8.56 -11.05
N ILE A 132 -0.19 -8.55 -10.17
CA ILE A 132 0.40 -9.80 -9.66
C ILE A 132 -0.62 -10.53 -8.79
N ASP A 133 -1.32 -9.81 -7.91
CA ASP A 133 -2.33 -10.40 -7.04
C ASP A 133 -3.52 -10.97 -7.83
N PHE A 134 -3.92 -10.33 -8.93
CA PHE A 134 -4.90 -10.90 -9.87
C PHE A 134 -4.44 -12.22 -10.50
N ASP A 135 -3.15 -12.35 -10.81
CA ASP A 135 -2.60 -13.53 -11.48
C ASP A 135 -2.32 -14.68 -10.51
N GLU A 136 -1.83 -14.39 -9.31
CA GLU A 136 -1.23 -15.37 -8.41
C GLU A 136 -1.83 -15.40 -7.00
N GLN A 137 -2.76 -14.48 -6.71
CA GLN A 137 -3.35 -14.30 -5.37
C GLN A 137 -2.29 -14.10 -4.28
N THR A 138 -1.19 -13.45 -4.65
CA THR A 138 -0.07 -13.15 -3.75
C THR A 138 0.52 -11.78 -4.10
N ILE A 139 0.93 -11.03 -3.08
CA ILE A 139 1.62 -9.75 -3.26
C ILE A 139 3.08 -9.95 -2.85
N PRO A 140 4.04 -9.72 -3.77
CA PRO A 140 5.46 -9.93 -3.50
C PRO A 140 6.02 -8.95 -2.48
N ASP A 141 6.85 -9.45 -1.57
CA ASP A 141 7.60 -8.64 -0.61
C ASP A 141 8.59 -7.69 -1.33
N GLU A 142 9.04 -8.04 -2.53
CA GLU A 142 9.90 -7.24 -3.41
C GLU A 142 9.25 -5.92 -3.85
N ILE A 143 7.94 -5.79 -3.74
CA ILE A 143 7.20 -4.54 -4.00
C ILE A 143 6.93 -3.80 -2.69
N THR A 144 6.39 -4.50 -1.70
CA THR A 144 5.88 -3.87 -0.48
C THR A 144 6.98 -3.42 0.46
N ILE A 145 8.08 -4.17 0.58
CA ILE A 145 9.21 -3.80 1.45
C ILE A 145 9.96 -2.57 0.90
N PRO A 146 10.46 -2.57 -0.36
CA PRO A 146 11.10 -1.38 -0.91
C PRO A 146 10.16 -0.17 -0.94
N GLY A 147 8.88 -0.38 -1.28
CA GLY A 147 7.87 0.69 -1.26
C GLY A 147 7.72 1.33 0.12
N THR A 148 7.66 0.52 1.17
CA THR A 148 7.61 1.01 2.55
C THR A 148 8.88 1.81 2.91
N LEU A 149 10.07 1.30 2.56
CA LEU A 149 11.33 2.01 2.83
C LEU A 149 11.39 3.35 2.10
N ILE A 150 10.95 3.39 0.84
CA ILE A 150 10.87 4.63 0.07
C ILE A 150 9.91 5.62 0.73
N ALA A 151 8.73 5.18 1.18
CA ALA A 151 7.77 6.02 1.88
C ALA A 151 8.36 6.67 3.14
N LEU A 152 9.07 5.88 3.97
CA LEU A 152 9.74 6.38 5.17
C LEU A 152 10.81 7.43 4.85
N VAL A 153 11.62 7.20 3.81
CA VAL A 153 12.65 8.14 3.37
C VAL A 153 12.01 9.41 2.82
N VAL A 154 11.00 9.29 1.95
CA VAL A 154 10.28 10.43 1.38
C VAL A 154 9.69 11.28 2.49
N ALA A 155 8.95 10.70 3.44
CA ALA A 155 8.34 11.42 4.56
C ALA A 155 9.36 12.17 5.44
N CYS A 156 10.56 11.60 5.61
CA CYS A 156 11.64 12.23 6.36
C CYS A 156 12.26 13.42 5.59
N VAL A 157 12.56 13.20 4.30
CA VAL A 157 13.27 14.22 3.48
C VAL A 157 12.35 15.38 3.12
N THR A 158 11.07 15.12 2.88
CA THR A 158 10.09 16.17 2.54
C THR A 158 9.49 16.87 3.78
N MET A 159 9.91 16.50 4.98
CA MET A 159 9.51 17.18 6.22
C MET A 159 7.99 17.34 6.36
N THR A 160 7.22 16.29 6.13
CA THR A 160 5.75 16.22 6.11
C THR A 160 5.06 16.63 4.80
N GLU A 161 5.70 17.38 3.90
CA GLU A 161 5.07 17.86 2.66
C GLU A 161 4.69 16.76 1.65
N SER A 162 5.12 15.51 1.86
CA SER A 162 4.65 14.37 1.06
C SER A 162 3.22 13.94 1.41
N PHE A 163 2.66 14.41 2.52
CA PHE A 163 1.33 14.05 2.97
C PHE A 163 0.26 15.01 2.46
N LEU A 164 -0.96 14.48 2.35
CA LEU A 164 -2.13 15.20 1.87
C LEU A 164 -2.53 16.34 2.82
N PRO A 165 -3.18 17.40 2.29
CA PRO A 165 -3.61 18.53 3.10
C PRO A 165 -4.75 18.15 4.06
N ALA A 166 -4.68 18.68 5.27
CA ALA A 166 -5.71 18.55 6.29
C ALA A 166 -5.94 19.88 7.01
N LEU A 167 -7.11 20.04 7.65
CA LEU A 167 -7.37 21.16 8.55
C LEU A 167 -7.06 20.73 9.98
N ASP A 168 -6.31 21.57 10.69
CA ASP A 168 -6.18 21.44 12.13
C ASP A 168 -7.45 21.97 12.84
N LEU A 169 -7.50 21.85 14.17
CA LEU A 169 -8.64 22.33 14.98
C LEU A 169 -8.84 23.85 14.93
N ASN A 170 -7.82 24.60 14.50
CA ASN A 170 -7.88 26.07 14.34
C ASN A 170 -8.29 26.47 12.92
N GLY A 171 -8.56 25.49 12.04
CA GLY A 171 -8.88 25.73 10.64
C GLY A 171 -7.68 26.09 9.78
N VAL A 172 -6.45 25.84 10.24
CA VAL A 172 -5.23 26.08 9.48
C VAL A 172 -4.94 24.88 8.59
N LEU A 173 -4.59 25.16 7.33
CA LEU A 173 -4.20 24.13 6.37
C LEU A 173 -2.77 23.64 6.66
N VAL A 174 -2.63 22.37 6.94
CA VAL A 174 -1.37 21.72 7.29
C VAL A 174 -1.26 20.36 6.57
N PRO A 175 -0.04 19.82 6.36
CA PRO A 175 0.09 18.41 5.99
C PRO A 175 -0.50 17.50 7.06
N ILE A 176 -1.21 16.44 6.65
CA ILE A 176 -1.78 15.52 7.64
C ILE A 176 -0.66 14.88 8.45
N ALA A 177 -0.79 14.95 9.77
CA ALA A 177 0.14 14.35 10.71
C ALA A 177 -0.60 13.34 11.59
N PHE A 178 0.15 12.39 12.14
CA PHE A 178 -0.43 11.31 12.95
C PHE A 178 -1.25 11.78 14.15
N TYR A 179 -0.97 12.96 14.69
CA TYR A 179 -1.64 13.53 15.86
C TYR A 179 -2.91 14.34 15.54
N LEU A 180 -3.20 14.57 14.25
CA LEU A 180 -4.46 15.22 13.90
C LEU A 180 -5.66 14.27 14.15
N PRO A 181 -6.76 14.78 14.71
CA PRO A 181 -7.18 16.18 14.87
C PRO A 181 -6.75 16.87 16.16
N ALA A 182 -5.90 16.28 17.01
CA ALA A 182 -5.50 16.85 18.29
C ALA A 182 -4.06 17.42 18.29
N PRO A 183 -3.78 18.54 17.60
CA PRO A 183 -2.43 19.08 17.43
C PRO A 183 -1.75 19.48 18.76
N ALA A 184 -2.51 19.76 19.81
CA ALA A 184 -1.97 20.05 21.14
C ALA A 184 -1.16 18.90 21.75
N GLU A 185 -1.31 17.68 21.27
CA GLU A 185 -0.51 16.52 21.70
C GLU A 185 0.84 16.39 21.02
N ALA A 186 1.11 17.15 19.94
CA ALA A 186 2.36 17.09 19.20
C ALA A 186 3.62 17.21 20.07
N PRO A 187 3.70 18.10 21.08
CA PRO A 187 4.87 18.21 21.96
C PRO A 187 5.24 16.93 22.72
N LYS A 188 4.26 16.07 23.02
CA LYS A 188 4.50 14.79 23.70
C LYS A 188 5.34 13.82 22.85
N TRP A 189 5.29 13.96 21.53
CA TRP A 189 5.87 13.02 20.57
C TRP A 189 7.27 13.42 20.08
N THR A 190 7.74 14.62 20.46
CA THR A 190 9.13 15.03 20.23
C THR A 190 10.09 14.50 21.31
N GLY A 191 9.56 13.90 22.37
CA GLY A 191 10.30 13.33 23.48
C GLY A 191 10.41 11.79 23.43
N PRO A 192 10.73 11.16 24.59
CA PRO A 192 10.93 9.71 24.69
C PRO A 192 9.76 8.86 24.20
N THR A 193 8.53 9.32 24.37
CA THR A 193 7.32 8.61 23.90
C THR A 193 7.36 8.41 22.39
N GLY A 194 7.65 9.48 21.64
CA GLY A 194 7.77 9.37 20.18
C GLY A 194 8.90 8.44 19.75
N TRP A 195 10.05 8.55 20.41
CA TRP A 195 11.20 7.66 20.18
C TRP A 195 10.82 6.19 20.32
N TRP A 196 10.28 5.81 21.47
CA TRP A 196 9.90 4.41 21.76
C TRP A 196 8.80 3.92 20.82
N THR A 197 7.85 4.78 20.45
CA THR A 197 6.81 4.44 19.47
C THR A 197 7.41 4.16 18.09
N GLY A 198 8.27 5.04 17.61
CA GLY A 198 8.92 4.87 16.30
C GLY A 198 9.78 3.60 16.23
N VAL A 199 10.67 3.39 17.21
CA VAL A 199 11.49 2.18 17.29
C VAL A 199 10.64 0.93 17.49
N GLY A 200 9.57 1.01 18.28
CA GLY A 200 8.65 -0.08 18.51
C GLY A 200 7.95 -0.52 17.23
N ILE A 201 7.38 0.41 16.46
CA ILE A 201 6.73 0.11 15.18
C ILE A 201 7.73 -0.48 14.19
N TRP A 202 8.91 0.12 14.05
CA TRP A 202 9.97 -0.39 13.19
C TRP A 202 10.36 -1.84 13.55
N THR A 203 10.55 -2.12 14.84
CA THR A 203 10.88 -3.45 15.34
C THR A 203 9.76 -4.45 15.08
N MET A 204 8.51 -4.08 15.34
CA MET A 204 7.34 -4.92 15.08
C MET A 204 7.19 -5.23 13.58
N TRP A 205 7.44 -4.25 12.71
CA TRP A 205 7.37 -4.47 11.28
C TRP A 205 8.47 -5.43 10.80
N CYS A 206 9.73 -5.23 11.20
CA CYS A 206 10.81 -6.18 10.90
C CYS A 206 10.51 -7.58 11.44
N PHE A 207 9.92 -7.68 12.65
CA PHE A 207 9.50 -8.96 13.20
C PHE A 207 8.36 -9.59 12.39
N ALA A 208 7.40 -8.81 11.93
CA ALA A 208 6.31 -9.27 11.09
C ALA A 208 6.79 -9.85 9.74
N LEU A 209 7.88 -9.34 9.19
CA LEU A 209 8.52 -9.86 7.97
C LEU A 209 9.33 -11.15 8.22
N SER A 210 9.54 -11.53 9.46
CA SER A 210 10.28 -12.75 9.81
C SER A 210 9.52 -14.03 9.45
N ASN A 211 10.20 -15.18 9.45
CA ASN A 211 9.58 -16.43 9.05
C ASN A 211 8.50 -16.91 10.03
N ARG A 212 7.26 -16.56 9.73
CA ARG A 212 6.05 -16.76 10.54
C ARG A 212 5.69 -18.22 10.79
N ARG A 213 6.01 -19.12 9.86
CA ARG A 213 5.74 -20.57 10.03
C ARG A 213 6.46 -21.12 11.27
N LEU A 214 7.62 -20.55 11.58
CA LEU A 214 8.40 -20.93 12.74
C LEU A 214 7.75 -20.41 14.04
N ILE A 215 7.28 -19.18 14.03
CA ILE A 215 6.62 -18.54 15.18
C ILE A 215 5.29 -19.23 15.50
N LEU A 216 4.46 -19.45 14.48
CA LEU A 216 3.15 -20.06 14.65
C LEU A 216 3.21 -21.54 15.05
N ARG A 217 4.20 -22.30 14.54
CA ARG A 217 4.30 -23.75 14.83
C ARG A 217 5.02 -24.07 16.13
N ARG A 218 5.95 -23.23 16.60
CA ARG A 218 6.83 -23.55 17.74
C ARG A 218 6.81 -22.53 18.86
N GLY A 219 6.02 -21.46 18.74
CA GLY A 219 5.89 -20.39 19.71
C GLY A 219 7.03 -19.35 19.65
N PRO A 220 6.82 -18.16 20.25
CA PRO A 220 7.76 -17.04 20.15
C PRO A 220 9.11 -17.32 20.78
N LEU A 221 9.17 -18.00 21.92
CA LEU A 221 10.43 -18.31 22.62
C LEU A 221 11.36 -19.16 21.76
N LYS A 222 10.84 -20.24 21.12
CA LYS A 222 11.63 -21.07 20.20
C LYS A 222 11.97 -20.33 18.91
N ALA A 223 11.14 -19.40 18.46
CA ALA A 223 11.46 -18.55 17.32
C ALA A 223 12.68 -17.66 17.60
N PHE A 224 12.81 -17.10 18.81
CA PHE A 224 14.00 -16.37 19.24
C PHE A 224 15.24 -17.27 19.29
N GLU A 225 15.13 -18.48 19.85
CA GLU A 225 16.24 -19.45 19.90
C GLU A 225 16.74 -19.80 18.50
N TYR A 226 15.82 -20.10 17.57
CA TYR A 226 16.17 -20.37 16.17
C TYR A 226 16.73 -19.15 15.43
N PHE A 227 16.27 -17.96 15.78
CA PHE A 227 16.83 -16.72 15.25
C PHE A 227 18.31 -16.59 15.59
N PHE A 228 18.68 -16.71 16.86
CA PHE A 228 20.08 -16.64 17.29
C PHE A 228 20.92 -17.79 16.73
N ALA A 229 20.40 -19.01 16.74
CA ALA A 229 21.08 -20.16 16.14
C ALA A 229 21.32 -19.98 14.64
N SER A 230 20.41 -19.32 13.91
CA SER A 230 20.53 -19.04 12.49
C SER A 230 21.57 -17.97 12.17
N LEU A 231 21.75 -16.98 13.06
CA LEU A 231 22.78 -15.94 12.91
C LEU A 231 24.20 -16.52 12.94
N VAL A 232 24.40 -17.57 13.75
CA VAL A 232 25.70 -18.26 13.88
C VAL A 232 25.96 -19.19 12.70
N ARG A 233 24.92 -19.69 12.03
CA ARG A 233 25.06 -20.60 10.90
C ARG A 233 25.53 -19.87 9.64
N ASN A 234 26.71 -20.23 9.15
CA ASN A 234 27.28 -19.70 7.91
C ASN A 234 26.64 -20.35 6.67
N LYS A 235 25.45 -19.87 6.27
CA LYS A 235 24.87 -20.16 4.96
C LYS A 235 25.11 -19.00 4.00
N PRO A 236 25.35 -19.25 2.69
CA PRO A 236 25.62 -18.19 1.71
C PRO A 236 24.47 -17.16 1.59
N TYR A 237 23.23 -17.60 1.78
CA TYR A 237 22.06 -16.72 1.92
C TYR A 237 21.33 -17.02 3.22
N ASN A 238 21.35 -16.08 4.13
CA ASN A 238 20.65 -16.18 5.41
C ASN A 238 19.65 -15.00 5.54
N PRO A 239 18.33 -15.24 5.34
CA PRO A 239 17.32 -14.20 5.39
C PRO A 239 17.28 -13.49 6.76
N TRP A 240 17.68 -14.18 7.85
CA TRP A 240 17.75 -13.58 9.18
C TRP A 240 18.85 -12.53 9.31
N LYS A 241 20.00 -12.71 8.62
CA LYS A 241 21.07 -11.72 8.59
C LYS A 241 20.61 -10.46 7.84
N ALA A 242 19.91 -10.63 6.73
CA ALA A 242 19.35 -9.52 5.97
C ALA A 242 18.30 -8.73 6.80
N LEU A 243 17.39 -9.44 7.49
CA LEU A 243 16.42 -8.81 8.39
C LEU A 243 17.08 -8.09 9.56
N LEU A 244 18.10 -8.67 10.18
CA LEU A 244 18.85 -8.03 11.26
C LEU A 244 19.56 -6.77 10.74
N ALA A 245 20.21 -6.84 9.58
CA ALA A 245 20.86 -5.70 8.97
C ALA A 245 19.84 -4.58 8.68
N MET A 246 18.70 -4.92 8.09
CA MET A 246 17.61 -3.98 7.83
C MET A 246 17.09 -3.36 9.14
N TRP A 247 16.89 -4.16 10.19
CA TRP A 247 16.46 -3.67 11.49
C TRP A 247 17.48 -2.70 12.10
N LEU A 248 18.78 -3.04 12.07
CA LEU A 248 19.84 -2.19 12.60
C LEU A 248 19.95 -0.87 11.82
N ILE A 249 19.97 -0.93 10.49
CA ILE A 249 20.04 0.26 9.62
C ILE A 249 18.85 1.17 9.88
N GLY A 250 17.65 0.62 9.93
CA GLY A 250 16.45 1.41 10.18
C GLY A 250 16.40 1.98 11.61
N ALA A 251 16.80 1.20 12.64
CA ALA A 251 16.87 1.70 14.01
C ALA A 251 17.87 2.87 14.15
N VAL A 252 19.02 2.76 13.48
CA VAL A 252 20.00 3.87 13.39
C VAL A 252 19.41 5.06 12.63
N GLY A 253 18.71 4.83 11.51
CA GLY A 253 18.02 5.86 10.76
C GLY A 253 16.98 6.60 11.60
N VAL A 254 16.10 5.86 12.28
CA VAL A 254 15.11 6.43 13.21
C VAL A 254 15.80 7.25 14.31
N ARG A 255 16.95 6.77 14.84
CA ARG A 255 17.73 7.52 15.87
C ARG A 255 18.31 8.81 15.34
N ILE A 256 18.83 8.79 14.12
CA ILE A 256 19.40 9.98 13.48
C ILE A 256 18.30 11.03 13.26
N VAL A 257 17.17 10.64 12.65
CA VAL A 257 16.07 11.56 12.35
C VAL A 257 15.43 12.10 13.62
N PHE A 258 15.30 11.28 14.67
CA PHE A 258 14.88 11.74 15.99
C PHE A 258 15.83 12.80 16.57
N GLY A 259 17.16 12.64 16.33
CA GLY A 259 18.16 13.62 16.75
C GLY A 259 18.11 14.93 15.96
N ILE A 260 17.69 14.91 14.70
CA ILE A 260 17.42 16.10 13.89
C ILE A 260 16.20 16.83 14.41
N GLY A 261 15.15 16.08 14.78
CA GLY A 261 13.90 16.63 15.32
C GLY A 261 13.06 17.38 14.28
N GLY A 262 12.19 18.26 14.74
CA GLY A 262 11.34 19.11 13.89
C GLY A 262 10.44 18.33 12.94
N ASP A 263 10.17 18.91 11.77
CA ASP A 263 9.24 18.34 10.79
C ASP A 263 9.77 17.05 10.14
N ALA A 264 11.08 16.86 10.06
CA ALA A 264 11.68 15.61 9.60
C ALA A 264 11.30 14.43 10.52
N TRP A 265 11.34 14.64 11.84
CA TRP A 265 10.93 13.65 12.80
C TRP A 265 9.41 13.40 12.75
N ILE A 266 8.62 14.47 12.68
CA ILE A 266 7.14 14.36 12.58
C ILE A 266 6.75 13.62 11.30
N GLY A 267 7.39 13.92 10.18
CA GLY A 267 7.17 13.22 8.90
C GLY A 267 7.46 11.72 9.01
N LEU A 268 8.65 11.37 9.53
CA LEU A 268 9.02 9.97 9.73
C LEU A 268 8.06 9.25 10.70
N LEU A 269 7.69 9.89 11.81
CA LEU A 269 6.81 9.29 12.79
C LEU A 269 5.38 9.13 12.23
N THR A 270 4.91 10.08 11.42
CA THR A 270 3.62 9.97 10.70
C THR A 270 3.62 8.77 9.77
N ALA A 271 4.69 8.57 8.99
CA ALA A 271 4.83 7.42 8.11
C ALA A 271 4.93 6.10 8.89
N LEU A 272 5.69 6.06 9.99
CA LEU A 272 5.81 4.87 10.85
C LEU A 272 4.47 4.50 11.51
N ILE A 273 3.73 5.47 12.01
CA ILE A 273 2.40 5.23 12.60
C ILE A 273 1.42 4.80 11.49
N GLY A 274 1.48 5.42 10.31
CA GLY A 274 0.71 5.01 9.13
C GLY A 274 0.98 3.56 8.74
N LEU A 275 2.25 3.16 8.70
CA LEU A 275 2.69 1.77 8.50
C LEU A 275 2.10 0.84 9.55
N GLY A 276 2.24 1.20 10.83
CA GLY A 276 1.80 0.38 11.96
C GLY A 276 0.28 0.21 11.99
N VAL A 277 -0.47 1.27 11.77
CA VAL A 277 -1.95 1.25 11.79
C VAL A 277 -2.49 0.59 10.51
N GLY A 278 -2.00 0.97 9.32
CA GLY A 278 -2.45 0.39 8.06
C GLY A 278 -2.25 -1.13 8.02
N GLY A 279 -1.04 -1.59 8.31
CA GLY A 279 -0.76 -3.02 8.43
C GLY A 279 -1.48 -3.68 9.60
N GLY A 280 -1.54 -3.01 10.76
CA GLY A 280 -2.14 -3.53 11.99
C GLY A 280 -3.64 -3.80 11.87
N VAL A 281 -4.40 -2.92 11.21
CA VAL A 281 -5.84 -3.10 10.94
C VAL A 281 -6.09 -4.39 10.15
N VAL A 282 -5.39 -4.55 9.02
CA VAL A 282 -5.53 -5.75 8.17
C VAL A 282 -5.04 -6.99 8.90
N TRP A 283 -3.96 -6.88 9.67
CA TRP A 283 -3.42 -8.00 10.45
C TRP A 283 -4.38 -8.47 11.55
N ALA A 284 -5.01 -7.54 12.28
CA ALA A 284 -6.01 -7.88 13.29
C ALA A 284 -7.19 -8.65 12.68
N ILE A 285 -7.72 -8.18 11.55
CA ILE A 285 -8.81 -8.85 10.82
C ILE A 285 -8.38 -10.23 10.32
N ARG A 286 -7.15 -10.33 9.77
CA ARG A 286 -6.58 -11.61 9.35
C ARG A 286 -6.50 -12.61 10.50
N ILE A 287 -6.03 -12.20 11.68
CA ILE A 287 -5.94 -13.07 12.86
C ILE A 287 -7.34 -13.53 13.29
N VAL A 288 -8.26 -12.60 13.52
CA VAL A 288 -9.61 -12.91 13.99
C VAL A 288 -10.36 -13.78 12.97
N GLY A 289 -10.30 -13.43 11.69
CA GLY A 289 -10.92 -14.23 10.61
C GLY A 289 -10.33 -15.63 10.52
N SER A 290 -9.01 -15.77 10.59
CA SER A 290 -8.35 -17.09 10.50
C SER A 290 -8.66 -17.97 11.72
N LEU A 291 -8.75 -17.40 12.92
CA LEU A 291 -9.17 -18.12 14.13
C LEU A 291 -10.63 -18.57 14.03
N ALA A 292 -11.52 -17.69 13.57
CA ALA A 292 -12.93 -18.00 13.43
C ALA A 292 -13.19 -19.08 12.38
N MET A 293 -12.53 -19.00 11.22
CA MET A 293 -12.75 -19.91 10.09
C MET A 293 -11.87 -21.18 10.11
N ARG A 294 -10.89 -21.27 11.03
CA ARG A 294 -9.86 -22.34 11.08
C ARG A 294 -9.08 -22.52 9.79
N ARG A 295 -9.06 -21.51 8.93
CA ARG A 295 -8.26 -21.44 7.69
C ARG A 295 -7.72 -20.04 7.52
N GLU A 296 -6.73 -19.89 6.67
CA GLU A 296 -6.21 -18.56 6.36
C GLU A 296 -7.30 -17.70 5.70
N ALA A 297 -7.70 -16.61 6.37
CA ALA A 297 -8.80 -15.76 5.91
C ALA A 297 -8.35 -14.71 4.89
N MET A 298 -7.05 -14.32 4.96
CA MET A 298 -6.48 -13.25 4.14
C MET A 298 -4.98 -13.46 3.98
N GLY A 299 -4.41 -13.11 2.83
CA GLY A 299 -2.98 -13.16 2.57
C GLY A 299 -2.20 -12.18 3.48
N PHE A 300 -0.94 -12.49 3.72
CA PHE A 300 -0.11 -11.51 4.44
C PHE A 300 0.40 -10.41 3.52
N GLY A 301 0.41 -10.63 2.22
CA GLY A 301 0.68 -9.59 1.24
C GLY A 301 -0.24 -8.38 1.39
N ASP A 302 -1.52 -8.60 1.73
CA ASP A 302 -2.48 -7.51 2.02
C ASP A 302 -2.05 -6.67 3.23
N VAL A 303 -1.47 -7.32 4.26
CA VAL A 303 -0.95 -6.63 5.46
C VAL A 303 0.25 -5.75 5.09
N THR A 304 1.20 -6.28 4.31
CA THR A 304 2.39 -5.52 3.90
C THR A 304 2.05 -4.43 2.89
N LEU A 305 1.05 -4.65 2.03
CA LEU A 305 0.53 -3.65 1.10
C LEU A 305 -0.09 -2.47 1.85
N MET A 306 -0.98 -2.73 2.81
CA MET A 306 -1.61 -1.67 3.61
C MET A 306 -0.62 -0.97 4.54
N ALA A 307 0.41 -1.66 5.02
CA ALA A 307 1.52 -1.04 5.75
C ALA A 307 2.28 -0.05 4.85
N MET A 308 2.57 -0.43 3.61
CA MET A 308 3.19 0.44 2.61
C MET A 308 2.29 1.65 2.31
N ILE A 309 1.02 1.44 1.99
CA ILE A 309 0.06 2.51 1.71
C ILE A 309 -0.02 3.47 2.89
N GLY A 310 -0.15 2.96 4.12
CA GLY A 310 -0.21 3.78 5.33
C GLY A 310 1.03 4.63 5.56
N ALA A 311 2.21 4.14 5.19
CA ALA A 311 3.44 4.91 5.25
C ALA A 311 3.46 6.10 4.26
N PHE A 312 2.77 6.00 3.11
CA PHE A 312 2.65 7.08 2.13
C PHE A 312 1.58 8.12 2.47
N ILE A 313 0.40 7.69 2.95
CA ILE A 313 -0.77 8.58 3.10
C ILE A 313 -1.18 8.82 4.56
N GLY A 314 -0.38 8.33 5.51
CA GLY A 314 -0.70 8.40 6.93
C GLY A 314 -1.78 7.41 7.36
N TRP A 315 -1.93 7.23 8.68
CA TRP A 315 -2.87 6.26 9.23
C TRP A 315 -4.34 6.60 8.96
N GLN A 316 -4.68 7.88 8.90
CA GLN A 316 -6.03 8.34 8.63
C GLN A 316 -6.49 7.94 7.22
N GLY A 317 -5.61 8.16 6.23
CA GLY A 317 -5.84 7.73 4.85
C GLY A 317 -5.88 6.21 4.71
N ALA A 318 -5.00 5.49 5.42
CA ALA A 318 -4.97 4.02 5.39
C ALA A 318 -6.25 3.40 5.97
N VAL A 319 -6.73 3.91 7.11
CA VAL A 319 -8.00 3.46 7.71
C VAL A 319 -9.16 3.74 6.76
N MET A 320 -9.24 4.94 6.19
CA MET A 320 -10.28 5.28 5.21
C MET A 320 -10.21 4.38 3.97
N SER A 321 -9.01 4.13 3.43
CA SER A 321 -8.80 3.21 2.30
C SER A 321 -9.32 1.81 2.58
N PHE A 322 -9.05 1.30 3.78
CA PHE A 322 -9.55 -0.01 4.20
C PHE A 322 -11.09 -0.06 4.25
N PHE A 323 -11.75 0.97 4.80
CA PHE A 323 -13.22 1.05 4.84
C PHE A 323 -13.86 1.26 3.46
N LEU A 324 -13.15 1.87 2.52
CA LEU A 324 -13.62 2.03 1.14
C LEU A 324 -13.35 0.80 0.26
N ALA A 325 -12.46 -0.10 0.67
CA ALA A 325 -12.14 -1.31 -0.09
C ALA A 325 -13.36 -2.21 -0.36
N PRO A 326 -14.28 -2.48 0.58
CA PRO A 326 -15.51 -3.23 0.29
C PRO A 326 -16.43 -2.54 -0.72
N ILE A 327 -16.48 -1.20 -0.73
CA ILE A 327 -17.28 -0.43 -1.70
C ILE A 327 -16.67 -0.60 -3.09
N ALA A 328 -15.34 -0.47 -3.20
CA ALA A 328 -14.62 -0.74 -4.43
C ALA A 328 -14.80 -2.20 -4.89
N ALA A 329 -14.80 -3.15 -3.95
CA ALA A 329 -14.99 -4.57 -4.23
C ALA A 329 -16.34 -4.83 -4.91
N ILE A 330 -17.43 -4.26 -4.41
CA ILE A 330 -18.77 -4.44 -5.01
C ILE A 330 -18.76 -4.00 -6.48
N ALA A 331 -18.18 -2.84 -6.78
CA ALA A 331 -18.10 -2.32 -8.15
C ALA A 331 -17.21 -3.21 -9.04
N ILE A 332 -16.03 -3.59 -8.56
CA ILE A 332 -15.07 -4.39 -9.33
C ILE A 332 -15.59 -5.80 -9.56
N VAL A 333 -16.14 -6.48 -8.53
CA VAL A 333 -16.71 -7.83 -8.66
C VAL A 333 -17.87 -7.85 -9.62
N LEU A 334 -18.75 -6.84 -9.56
CA LEU A 334 -19.88 -6.75 -10.48
C LEU A 334 -19.41 -6.67 -11.94
N VAL A 335 -18.45 -5.80 -12.25
CA VAL A 335 -17.89 -5.65 -13.60
C VAL A 335 -17.16 -6.93 -14.03
N TYR A 336 -16.34 -7.49 -13.16
CA TYR A 336 -15.55 -8.69 -13.45
C TYR A 336 -16.46 -9.91 -13.66
N PHE A 337 -17.51 -10.07 -12.84
CA PHE A 337 -18.49 -11.15 -12.99
C PHE A 337 -19.26 -11.07 -14.31
N ILE A 338 -19.63 -9.86 -14.75
CA ILE A 338 -20.29 -9.65 -16.06
C ILE A 338 -19.38 -10.11 -17.19
N ILE A 339 -18.07 -9.86 -17.10
CA ILE A 339 -17.10 -10.15 -18.15
C ILE A 339 -16.66 -11.62 -18.14
N THR A 340 -16.34 -12.18 -16.95
CA THR A 340 -15.65 -13.48 -16.83
C THR A 340 -16.52 -14.58 -16.24
N ARG A 341 -17.67 -14.26 -15.63
CA ARG A 341 -18.53 -15.16 -14.83
C ARG A 341 -17.78 -15.82 -13.66
N ASN A 342 -16.63 -15.30 -13.26
CA ASN A 342 -15.87 -15.72 -12.09
C ASN A 342 -15.99 -14.64 -11.01
N SER A 343 -16.11 -15.04 -9.74
CA SER A 343 -16.28 -14.12 -8.61
C SER A 343 -15.06 -14.11 -7.66
N GLU A 344 -14.08 -14.95 -7.91
CA GLU A 344 -12.90 -15.03 -7.07
C GLU A 344 -11.87 -13.98 -7.51
N ILE A 345 -11.83 -12.86 -6.78
CA ILE A 345 -10.82 -11.81 -6.97
C ILE A 345 -10.08 -11.65 -5.65
N PRO A 346 -8.74 -11.60 -5.66
CA PRO A 346 -7.94 -11.37 -4.47
C PRO A 346 -8.21 -10.00 -3.84
N PHE A 347 -7.87 -9.83 -2.56
CA PHE A 347 -8.26 -8.65 -1.79
C PHE A 347 -7.39 -7.40 -2.09
N GLY A 348 -6.13 -7.59 -2.50
CA GLY A 348 -5.19 -6.50 -2.81
C GLY A 348 -5.72 -5.45 -3.78
N PRO A 349 -6.31 -5.83 -4.93
CA PRO A 349 -6.92 -4.89 -5.88
C PRO A 349 -7.98 -3.98 -5.24
N TYR A 350 -8.77 -4.50 -4.30
CA TYR A 350 -9.79 -3.71 -3.61
C TYR A 350 -9.18 -2.71 -2.65
N LEU A 351 -8.10 -3.08 -1.96
CA LEU A 351 -7.34 -2.17 -1.10
C LEU A 351 -6.73 -1.03 -1.92
N CYS A 352 -6.14 -1.33 -3.07
CA CYS A 352 -5.60 -0.33 -3.99
C CYS A 352 -6.70 0.61 -4.51
N ALA A 353 -7.84 0.07 -4.93
CA ALA A 353 -8.98 0.87 -5.38
C ALA A 353 -9.57 1.72 -4.24
N GLY A 354 -9.71 1.17 -3.04
CA GLY A 354 -10.13 1.90 -1.84
C GLY A 354 -9.17 3.06 -1.51
N THR A 355 -7.87 2.87 -1.72
CA THR A 355 -6.86 3.93 -1.56
C THR A 355 -7.05 5.06 -2.56
N LEU A 356 -7.28 4.74 -3.83
CA LEU A 356 -7.58 5.76 -4.84
C LEU A 356 -8.88 6.51 -4.52
N LEU A 357 -9.93 5.79 -4.10
CA LEU A 357 -11.19 6.42 -3.67
C LEU A 357 -10.98 7.35 -2.47
N SER A 358 -10.16 6.95 -1.49
CA SER A 358 -9.79 7.79 -0.35
C SER A 358 -9.10 9.08 -0.78
N ILE A 359 -8.16 8.98 -1.74
CA ILE A 359 -7.44 10.13 -2.26
C ILE A 359 -8.36 11.05 -3.10
N PHE A 360 -9.14 10.49 -4.02
CA PHE A 360 -10.05 11.29 -4.85
C PHE A 360 -11.17 11.97 -4.04
N GLY A 361 -11.60 11.33 -2.96
CA GLY A 361 -12.59 11.88 -2.04
C GLY A 361 -11.99 12.60 -0.81
N TRP A 362 -10.69 12.92 -0.81
CA TRP A 362 -9.92 13.29 0.38
C TRP A 362 -10.58 14.37 1.23
N ASP A 363 -10.92 15.50 0.62
CA ASP A 363 -11.50 16.61 1.37
C ASP A 363 -12.83 16.21 2.03
N ARG A 364 -13.72 15.56 1.30
CA ARG A 364 -15.04 15.20 1.83
C ARG A 364 -14.98 14.05 2.83
N LEU A 365 -14.19 13.02 2.53
CA LEU A 365 -14.15 11.78 3.32
C LEU A 365 -13.23 11.90 4.52
N VAL A 366 -12.01 12.41 4.32
CA VAL A 366 -11.02 12.49 5.40
C VAL A 366 -11.17 13.78 6.18
N ASN A 367 -11.06 14.94 5.54
CA ASN A 367 -11.16 16.22 6.24
C ASN A 367 -12.58 16.50 6.75
N GLY A 368 -13.60 16.30 5.89
CA GLY A 368 -14.98 16.67 6.21
C GLY A 368 -15.64 15.68 7.17
N TRP A 369 -15.44 14.37 6.97
CA TRP A 369 -16.16 13.37 7.75
C TRP A 369 -15.28 12.68 8.80
N PHE A 370 -14.15 12.09 8.39
CA PHE A 370 -13.38 11.23 9.28
C PHE A 370 -12.70 12.00 10.42
N LEU A 371 -11.96 13.07 10.12
CA LEU A 371 -11.29 13.86 11.14
C LEU A 371 -12.28 14.57 12.07
N GLY A 372 -13.40 15.05 11.54
CA GLY A 372 -14.47 15.65 12.35
C GLY A 372 -15.07 14.67 13.34
N ASN A 373 -15.42 13.45 12.91
CA ASN A 373 -15.92 12.40 13.79
C ASN A 373 -14.85 11.92 14.78
N LEU A 374 -13.60 11.83 14.34
CA LEU A 374 -12.48 11.43 15.22
C LEU A 374 -12.26 12.47 16.33
N ALA A 375 -12.40 13.77 16.05
CA ALA A 375 -12.31 14.82 17.05
C ALA A 375 -13.41 14.71 18.12
N ILE A 376 -14.62 14.26 17.73
CA ILE A 376 -15.75 14.07 18.64
C ILE A 376 -15.65 12.77 19.41
N LEU A 377 -15.38 11.66 18.73
CA LEU A 377 -15.41 10.32 19.30
C LEU A 377 -14.11 9.92 20.00
N GLY A 378 -12.97 10.52 19.59
CA GLY A 378 -11.67 10.27 20.21
C GLY A 378 -11.33 8.79 20.34
N PRO A 379 -10.89 8.33 21.54
CA PRO A 379 -10.51 6.94 21.78
C PRO A 379 -11.64 5.93 21.58
N PHE A 380 -12.90 6.37 21.60
CA PHE A 380 -14.05 5.48 21.38
C PHE A 380 -14.01 4.84 19.98
N MET A 381 -13.42 5.51 18.99
CA MET A 381 -13.21 4.92 17.65
C MET A 381 -12.36 3.63 17.70
N LEU A 382 -11.35 3.58 18.56
CA LEU A 382 -10.54 2.37 18.76
C LEU A 382 -11.38 1.23 19.33
N TRP A 383 -12.18 1.52 20.36
CA TRP A 383 -13.06 0.53 20.98
C TRP A 383 -14.13 0.05 20.01
N LEU A 384 -14.65 0.95 19.18
CA LEU A 384 -15.60 0.59 18.12
C LEU A 384 -14.96 -0.36 17.10
N PHE A 385 -13.72 -0.10 16.68
CA PHE A 385 -12.98 -0.98 15.78
C PHE A 385 -12.75 -2.37 16.42
N VAL A 386 -12.34 -2.44 17.67
CA VAL A 386 -12.15 -3.69 18.40
C VAL A 386 -13.47 -4.47 18.51
N ALA A 387 -14.57 -3.79 18.86
CA ALA A 387 -15.90 -4.39 18.96
C ALA A 387 -16.38 -4.94 17.61
N LEU A 388 -16.26 -4.16 16.53
CA LEU A 388 -16.66 -4.59 15.18
C LEU A 388 -15.82 -5.77 14.69
N THR A 389 -14.52 -5.77 14.95
CA THR A 389 -13.64 -6.90 14.61
C THR A 389 -14.02 -8.15 15.40
N GLY A 390 -14.37 -7.99 16.69
CA GLY A 390 -14.88 -9.08 17.53
C GLY A 390 -16.22 -9.63 17.02
N ILE A 391 -17.17 -8.77 16.70
CA ILE A 391 -18.48 -9.15 16.14
C ILE A 391 -18.29 -9.91 14.80
N MET A 392 -17.43 -9.41 13.93
CA MET A 392 -17.08 -10.10 12.68
C MET A 392 -16.55 -11.52 12.96
N GLY A 393 -15.65 -11.67 13.92
CA GLY A 393 -15.11 -12.98 14.31
C GLY A 393 -16.20 -13.93 14.79
N VAL A 394 -17.12 -13.45 15.63
CA VAL A 394 -18.28 -14.22 16.10
C VAL A 394 -19.19 -14.63 14.93
N MET A 395 -19.50 -13.70 14.04
CA MET A 395 -20.34 -14.00 12.85
C MET A 395 -19.69 -15.04 11.94
N LEU A 396 -18.40 -14.94 11.68
CA LEU A 396 -17.64 -15.91 10.89
C LEU A 396 -17.59 -17.30 11.56
N TYR A 397 -17.44 -17.32 12.88
CA TYR A 397 -17.50 -18.55 13.65
C TYR A 397 -18.88 -19.24 13.53
N PHE A 398 -19.98 -18.50 13.74
CA PHE A 398 -21.33 -19.03 13.58
C PHE A 398 -21.62 -19.49 12.14
N TRP A 399 -21.16 -18.72 11.14
CA TRP A 399 -21.27 -19.10 9.75
C TRP A 399 -20.58 -20.44 9.46
N ARG A 400 -19.37 -20.61 10.00
CA ARG A 400 -18.64 -21.89 9.86
C ARG A 400 -19.42 -23.03 10.50
N VAL A 401 -19.89 -22.90 11.76
CA VAL A 401 -20.65 -23.93 12.46
C VAL A 401 -21.92 -24.26 11.69
N LEU A 402 -22.61 -23.26 11.16
CA LEU A 402 -23.80 -23.46 10.34
C LEU A 402 -23.48 -24.26 9.06
N LYS A 403 -22.37 -23.91 8.38
CA LYS A 403 -21.92 -24.61 7.19
C LYS A 403 -21.55 -26.07 7.49
N GLU A 404 -20.79 -26.32 8.55
CA GLU A 404 -20.42 -27.66 9.01
C GLU A 404 -21.65 -28.49 9.36
N THR A 405 -22.69 -27.89 9.96
CA THR A 405 -23.92 -28.61 10.34
C THR A 405 -24.86 -28.84 9.17
N MET A 406 -24.95 -27.95 8.19
CA MET A 406 -25.88 -28.07 7.06
C MET A 406 -25.33 -28.85 5.87
N PHE A 407 -24.00 -28.78 5.65
CA PHE A 407 -23.37 -29.34 4.44
C PHE A 407 -22.34 -30.44 4.73
N GLY A 408 -22.05 -30.73 5.99
CA GLY A 408 -21.12 -31.81 6.38
C GLY A 408 -19.67 -31.59 5.96
N GLU A 409 -19.27 -30.35 5.72
CA GLU A 409 -17.91 -29.95 5.30
C GLU A 409 -17.09 -29.34 6.46
#